data_0b0dc9019322519b8e6e8086960bb219
#
_entry.id   0b0dc9019322519b8e6e8086960bb219
#
_cell.length_a   1.000
_cell.length_b   1.000
_cell.length_c   1.000
_cell.angle_alpha   90.00
_cell.angle_beta   90.00
_cell.angle_gamma   90.00
#
_symmetry.space_group_name_H-M   'P 1'
#
loop_
_entity.id
_entity.type
_entity.pdbx_description
1 polymer ?
#
loop_
_entity_poly.entity_id
_entity_poly.type
_entity_poly.pdbx_seq_one_letter_code
_entity_poly.pdbx_strand_id
1 'polypeptide(L)'
;MRDDNDMTHAAQFDREEGVEAADSCKQDAAGDRTPEEVTASLRARLTANHANTLAYIACLKACTGAPRPYREVEEELLASPAFAISLQTPHTLLGFLISDGGIEKINVDPESEVETQGEKGPEGDAAIGEGSEAAASTDACMTDDAQPAVPGETADVDQPVDYLLHTTEQGEAILAEFDGVVRFERLLAAEPEGYLEAYLIVLDTCADEGASLKAIEAALAGHSALTNPKRVYAGYFISKLEHVGAIAWTDAWHITEDGKRIIAALAA
;
A
#
# COMPACT_ATOMS: atom_id res chain seq x y z
N MET A 1 -61.19 -9.58 -27.39
CA MET A 1 -61.25 -8.55 -26.35
C MET A 1 -59.83 -8.12 -26.09
N ARG A 2 -59.60 -7.03 -26.67
CA ARG A 2 -58.52 -6.07 -26.56
C ARG A 2 -58.48 -5.56 -25.13
N ASP A 3 -57.31 -5.33 -24.61
CA ASP A 3 -57.00 -4.09 -23.89
C ASP A 3 -55.51 -3.85 -23.90
N ASP A 4 -55.17 -2.83 -24.67
CA ASP A 4 -53.93 -2.13 -24.74
C ASP A 4 -53.73 -1.37 -23.39
N ASN A 5 -52.55 -1.44 -22.81
CA ASN A 5 -52.13 -0.40 -21.87
C ASN A 5 -50.66 -0.05 -22.09
N ASP A 6 -50.53 0.89 -22.98
CA ASP A 6 -49.37 1.72 -23.29
C ASP A 6 -49.13 2.66 -22.06
N MET A 7 -47.96 2.56 -21.45
CA MET A 7 -47.43 3.59 -20.56
C MET A 7 -45.92 3.75 -20.76
N THR A 8 -45.62 4.49 -21.82
CA THR A 8 -44.37 5.21 -21.99
C THR A 8 -44.20 6.24 -20.85
N HIS A 9 -43.38 5.95 -19.86
CA HIS A 9 -42.77 6.97 -18.99
C HIS A 9 -41.34 7.26 -19.44
N ALA A 10 -41.25 8.26 -20.29
CA ALA A 10 -40.00 8.97 -20.55
C ALA A 10 -39.63 9.74 -19.28
N ALA A 11 -38.67 9.23 -18.53
CA ALA A 11 -37.99 10.00 -17.50
C ALA A 11 -36.96 10.88 -18.18
N GLN A 12 -37.28 12.15 -18.25
CA GLN A 12 -36.41 13.28 -18.57
C GLN A 12 -35.29 13.32 -17.52
N PHE A 13 -34.06 12.99 -17.93
CA PHE A 13 -32.87 13.27 -17.14
C PHE A 13 -32.51 14.74 -17.41
N ASP A 14 -32.88 15.58 -16.47
CA ASP A 14 -32.35 16.92 -16.39
C ASP A 14 -30.86 16.87 -16.07
N ARG A 15 -30.09 17.29 -17.05
CA ARG A 15 -28.64 17.38 -17.01
C ARG A 15 -28.32 18.87 -16.78
N GLU A 16 -28.19 19.23 -15.53
CA GLU A 16 -27.55 20.49 -15.09
C GLU A 16 -26.94 20.23 -13.72
N GLU A 17 -25.75 20.51 -13.60
CA GLU A 17 -24.88 21.52 -13.14
C GLU A 17 -23.55 20.96 -12.67
N GLY A 18 -22.51 21.36 -13.36
CA GLY A 18 -21.32 21.99 -12.82
C GLY A 18 -20.64 21.30 -11.64
N VAL A 19 -19.88 20.24 -11.88
CA VAL A 19 -18.79 19.87 -10.95
C VAL A 19 -17.65 20.86 -11.22
N GLU A 20 -17.69 22.01 -10.55
CA GLU A 20 -16.49 22.83 -10.38
C GLU A 20 -15.46 21.99 -9.61
N ALA A 21 -14.41 21.59 -10.32
CA ALA A 21 -13.21 21.03 -9.73
C ALA A 21 -12.63 22.06 -8.76
N ALA A 22 -12.90 21.88 -7.48
CA ALA A 22 -12.21 22.58 -6.42
C ALA A 22 -10.79 22.00 -6.30
N ASP A 23 -9.94 22.39 -7.24
CA ASP A 23 -8.49 22.36 -7.09
C ASP A 23 -8.13 23.48 -6.11
N SER A 24 -8.14 23.15 -4.84
CA SER A 24 -7.57 23.96 -3.78
C SER A 24 -6.81 23.04 -2.84
N CYS A 25 -5.61 22.64 -3.25
CA CYS A 25 -4.56 22.21 -2.36
C CYS A 25 -4.26 23.35 -1.37
N LYS A 26 -5.07 23.47 -0.33
CA LYS A 26 -4.71 24.27 0.85
C LYS A 26 -3.66 23.48 1.63
N GLN A 27 -2.42 23.77 1.32
CA GLN A 27 -1.22 23.37 2.07
C GLN A 27 -1.06 24.16 3.38
N ASP A 28 -2.15 24.52 4.07
CA ASP A 28 -2.07 25.31 5.29
C ASP A 28 -3.12 24.81 6.29
N ALA A 29 -2.83 23.77 7.04
CA ALA A 29 -3.49 23.45 8.32
C ALA A 29 -2.85 22.29 9.09
N ALA A 30 -1.51 22.15 9.13
CA ALA A 30 -0.86 21.22 10.06
C ALA A 30 -0.68 21.83 11.47
N GLY A 31 -1.25 23.03 11.74
CA GLY A 31 -0.85 23.88 12.86
C GLY A 31 -1.64 23.75 14.16
N ASP A 32 -2.73 22.98 14.27
CA ASP A 32 -3.48 23.01 15.55
C ASP A 32 -4.38 21.77 15.79
N ARG A 33 -4.09 20.62 15.12
CA ARG A 33 -4.86 19.38 15.40
C ARG A 33 -4.30 18.73 16.66
N THR A 34 -5.22 18.32 17.56
CA THR A 34 -4.81 17.54 18.74
C THR A 34 -4.34 16.14 18.33
N PRO A 35 -3.48 15.46 19.13
CA PRO A 35 -3.05 14.09 18.86
C PRO A 35 -4.22 13.12 18.67
N GLU A 36 -5.33 13.34 19.38
CA GLU A 36 -6.54 12.52 19.28
C GLU A 36 -7.26 12.73 17.95
N GLU A 37 -7.33 13.98 17.44
CA GLU A 37 -7.91 14.28 16.14
C GLU A 37 -7.08 13.69 14.99
N VAL A 38 -5.74 13.72 15.09
CA VAL A 38 -4.83 13.08 14.15
C VAL A 38 -5.06 11.56 14.13
N THR A 39 -5.08 10.92 15.31
CA THR A 39 -5.32 9.48 15.43
C THR A 39 -6.70 9.08 14.89
N ALA A 40 -7.73 9.90 15.14
CA ALA A 40 -9.08 9.66 14.61
C ALA A 40 -9.12 9.79 13.08
N SER A 41 -8.44 10.79 12.50
CA SER A 41 -8.32 10.98 11.05
C SER A 41 -7.61 9.78 10.39
N LEU A 42 -6.48 9.36 10.94
CA LEU A 42 -5.73 8.20 10.47
C LEU A 42 -6.57 6.92 10.51
N ARG A 43 -7.27 6.67 11.64
CA ARG A 43 -8.17 5.52 11.76
C ARG A 43 -9.27 5.55 10.71
N ALA A 44 -9.90 6.70 10.50
CA ALA A 44 -10.92 6.86 9.48
C ALA A 44 -10.36 6.59 8.08
N ARG A 45 -9.14 7.08 7.78
CA ARG A 45 -8.44 6.84 6.51
C ARG A 45 -8.18 5.36 6.26
N LEU A 46 -7.60 4.65 7.23
CA LEU A 46 -7.27 3.23 7.11
C LEU A 46 -8.50 2.35 6.97
N THR A 47 -9.65 2.78 7.50
CA THR A 47 -10.91 2.01 7.46
C THR A 47 -11.84 2.39 6.32
N ALA A 48 -11.61 3.53 5.65
CA ALA A 48 -12.49 4.03 4.59
C ALA A 48 -12.53 3.09 3.37
N ASN A 49 -11.40 2.47 3.04
CA ASN A 49 -11.31 1.52 1.93
C ASN A 49 -10.47 0.31 2.34
N HIS A 50 -11.12 -0.80 2.56
CA HIS A 50 -10.49 -2.05 3.01
C HIS A 50 -9.41 -2.57 2.06
N ALA A 51 -9.51 -2.31 0.75
CA ALA A 51 -8.49 -2.71 -0.22
C ALA A 51 -7.15 -2.01 0.02
N ASN A 52 -7.17 -0.78 0.57
CA ASN A 52 -5.96 0.00 0.82
C ASN A 52 -5.45 -0.11 2.25
N THR A 53 -6.17 -0.77 3.17
CA THR A 53 -5.77 -0.85 4.59
C THR A 53 -4.38 -1.42 4.76
N LEU A 54 -4.07 -2.55 4.10
CA LEU A 54 -2.75 -3.19 4.18
C LEU A 54 -1.65 -2.32 3.57
N ALA A 55 -1.95 -1.61 2.48
CA ALA A 55 -1.01 -0.69 1.86
C ALA A 55 -0.69 0.51 2.76
N TYR A 56 -1.68 1.10 3.45
CA TYR A 56 -1.44 2.13 4.46
C TYR A 56 -0.58 1.62 5.63
N ILE A 57 -0.89 0.41 6.14
CA ILE A 57 -0.09 -0.22 7.20
C ILE A 57 1.36 -0.43 6.71
N ALA A 58 1.56 -0.87 5.47
CA ALA A 58 2.89 -1.04 4.89
C ALA A 58 3.64 0.29 4.81
N CYS A 59 2.98 1.39 4.39
CA CYS A 59 3.57 2.73 4.37
C CYS A 59 4.05 3.17 5.76
N LEU A 60 3.20 3.04 6.78
CA LEU A 60 3.57 3.39 8.15
C LEU A 60 4.73 2.52 8.65
N LYS A 61 4.69 1.19 8.44
CA LYS A 61 5.76 0.26 8.84
C LYS A 61 7.09 0.60 8.17
N ALA A 62 7.09 0.94 6.88
CA ALA A 62 8.31 1.27 6.13
C ALA A 62 8.98 2.56 6.62
N CYS A 63 8.23 3.46 7.26
CA CYS A 63 8.73 4.71 7.82
C CYS A 63 9.01 4.64 9.34
N THR A 64 8.83 3.48 10.00
CA THR A 64 9.06 3.32 11.44
C THR A 64 10.55 3.22 11.75
N GLY A 65 10.98 3.76 12.91
CA GLY A 65 12.37 3.73 13.35
C GLY A 65 13.16 4.97 12.92
N ALA A 66 14.37 4.82 12.36
CA ALA A 66 15.13 5.96 11.87
C ALA A 66 14.50 6.59 10.63
N PRO A 67 14.58 7.93 10.45
CA PRO A 67 14.13 8.58 9.23
C PRO A 67 14.78 7.98 7.98
N ARG A 68 14.01 7.72 6.93
CA ARG A 68 14.45 7.05 5.71
C ARG A 68 14.23 7.90 4.46
N PRO A 69 15.15 7.86 3.46
CA PRO A 69 14.95 8.54 2.20
C PRO A 69 13.66 8.10 1.50
N TYR A 70 12.90 9.06 0.95
CA TYR A 70 11.64 8.78 0.25
C TYR A 70 11.80 7.69 -0.83
N ARG A 71 12.87 7.73 -1.62
CA ARG A 71 13.09 6.78 -2.72
C ARG A 71 13.25 5.34 -2.23
N GLU A 72 13.99 5.14 -1.14
CA GLU A 72 14.17 3.80 -0.55
C GLU A 72 12.85 3.23 -0.03
N VAL A 73 12.04 4.08 0.62
CA VAL A 73 10.71 3.71 1.10
C VAL A 73 9.79 3.37 -0.07
N GLU A 74 9.79 4.17 -1.14
CA GLU A 74 8.95 3.93 -2.32
C GLU A 74 9.32 2.63 -3.03
N GLU A 75 10.62 2.34 -3.22
CA GLU A 75 11.11 1.08 -3.81
C GLU A 75 10.69 -0.14 -2.99
N GLU A 76 10.82 -0.08 -1.66
CA GLU A 76 10.39 -1.15 -0.75
C GLU A 76 8.88 -1.39 -0.86
N LEU A 77 8.09 -0.31 -0.90
CA LEU A 77 6.63 -0.39 -0.99
C LEU A 77 6.16 -0.96 -2.33
N LEU A 78 6.81 -0.59 -3.44
CA LEU A 78 6.50 -1.15 -4.76
C LEU A 78 6.75 -2.67 -4.83
N ALA A 79 7.71 -3.18 -4.06
CA ALA A 79 7.97 -4.62 -3.94
C ALA A 79 7.04 -5.33 -2.94
N SER A 80 6.27 -4.58 -2.15
CA SER A 80 5.41 -5.14 -1.10
C SER A 80 4.15 -5.79 -1.68
N PRO A 81 3.78 -7.01 -1.23
CA PRO A 81 2.52 -7.66 -1.61
C PRO A 81 1.27 -6.82 -1.27
N ALA A 82 1.35 -5.92 -0.29
CA ALA A 82 0.25 -5.04 0.08
C ALA A 82 -0.17 -4.09 -1.05
N PHE A 83 0.74 -3.79 -1.99
CA PHE A 83 0.47 -2.96 -3.15
C PHE A 83 0.01 -3.74 -4.39
N ALA A 84 0.11 -5.07 -4.39
CA ALA A 84 -0.33 -5.89 -5.52
C ALA A 84 -1.84 -5.77 -5.80
N ILE A 85 -2.64 -5.48 -4.78
CA ILE A 85 -4.10 -5.31 -4.87
C ILE A 85 -4.56 -3.86 -4.72
N SER A 86 -3.66 -2.92 -4.39
CA SER A 86 -3.97 -1.50 -4.28
C SER A 86 -4.08 -0.87 -5.65
N LEU A 87 -5.11 -0.04 -5.85
CA LEU A 87 -5.27 0.79 -7.05
C LEU A 87 -4.50 2.12 -6.95
N GLN A 88 -3.90 2.39 -5.80
CA GLN A 88 -3.18 3.63 -5.53
C GLN A 88 -1.68 3.37 -5.43
N THR A 89 -0.90 4.35 -5.86
CA THR A 89 0.57 4.28 -5.81
C THR A 89 1.09 4.54 -4.38
N PRO A 90 2.30 4.07 -4.01
CA PRO A 90 2.93 4.42 -2.74
C PRO A 90 2.99 5.92 -2.51
N HIS A 91 3.36 6.70 -3.53
CA HIS A 91 3.40 8.16 -3.48
C HIS A 91 2.07 8.77 -2.98
N THR A 92 0.95 8.33 -3.57
CA THR A 92 -0.38 8.83 -3.20
C THR A 92 -0.73 8.50 -1.75
N LEU A 93 -0.48 7.26 -1.30
CA LEU A 93 -0.80 6.83 0.06
C LEU A 93 0.09 7.50 1.10
N LEU A 94 1.39 7.64 0.81
CA LEU A 94 2.32 8.40 1.65
C LEU A 94 1.88 9.85 1.78
N GLY A 95 1.49 10.49 0.67
CA GLY A 95 0.96 11.86 0.67
C GLY A 95 -0.26 12.03 1.59
N PHE A 96 -1.19 11.08 1.58
CA PHE A 96 -2.34 11.09 2.50
C PHE A 96 -1.91 10.94 3.97
N LEU A 97 -0.99 10.02 4.26
CA LEU A 97 -0.50 9.82 5.63
C LEU A 97 0.27 11.02 6.17
N ILE A 98 1.03 11.71 5.30
CA ILE A 98 1.68 12.98 5.65
C ILE A 98 0.63 14.05 5.95
N SER A 99 -0.37 14.21 5.09
CA SER A 99 -1.46 15.17 5.28
C SER A 99 -2.28 14.91 6.55
N ASP A 100 -2.48 13.65 6.90
CA ASP A 100 -3.22 13.25 8.11
C ASP A 100 -2.35 13.27 9.37
N GLY A 101 -1.03 13.46 9.25
CA GLY A 101 -0.09 13.57 10.37
C GLY A 101 0.41 12.21 10.92
N GLY A 102 0.25 11.12 10.17
CA GLY A 102 0.77 9.79 10.51
C GLY A 102 2.25 9.59 10.14
N ILE A 103 2.72 10.35 9.16
CA ILE A 103 4.11 10.39 8.71
C ILE A 103 4.54 11.85 8.65
N GLU A 104 5.72 12.14 9.15
CA GLU A 104 6.36 13.44 9.00
C GLU A 104 7.37 13.42 7.85
N LYS A 105 7.47 14.58 7.18
CA LYS A 105 8.45 14.85 6.14
C LYS A 105 9.57 15.71 6.72
N ILE A 106 10.79 15.18 6.74
CA ILE A 106 11.98 15.87 7.24
C ILE A 106 12.79 16.31 6.02
N ASN A 107 12.87 17.62 5.79
CA ASN A 107 13.73 18.15 4.74
C ASN A 107 15.20 18.00 5.15
N VAL A 108 16.02 17.48 4.24
CA VAL A 108 17.46 17.42 4.43
C VAL A 108 18.03 18.77 3.99
N ASP A 109 18.50 19.57 4.93
CA ASP A 109 19.22 20.79 4.60
C ASP A 109 20.55 20.41 3.92
N PRO A 110 20.83 20.86 2.69
CA PRO A 110 22.05 20.49 1.99
C PRO A 110 23.34 21.02 2.64
N GLU A 111 23.21 21.90 3.64
CA GLU A 111 24.37 22.48 4.34
C GLU A 111 24.82 21.69 5.59
N SER A 112 24.10 20.63 6.00
CA SER A 112 24.55 19.80 7.13
C SER A 112 25.36 18.58 6.65
N GLU A 113 26.29 18.76 5.72
CA GLU A 113 27.32 17.75 5.49
C GLU A 113 28.18 17.64 6.74
N VAL A 114 27.89 16.59 7.52
CA VAL A 114 28.72 16.11 8.61
C VAL A 114 30.16 16.03 8.10
N GLU A 115 31.07 16.79 8.75
CA GLU A 115 32.52 16.64 8.58
C GLU A 115 32.90 15.17 8.82
N THR A 116 32.83 14.37 7.76
CA THR A 116 33.46 13.05 7.75
C THR A 116 34.95 13.31 7.66
N GLN A 117 35.63 13.23 8.81
CA GLN A 117 37.08 13.28 8.92
C GLN A 117 37.69 12.35 7.88
N GLY A 118 38.35 12.98 6.89
CA GLY A 118 39.04 12.31 5.83
C GLY A 118 40.20 11.48 6.37
N GLU A 119 40.06 10.19 6.28
CA GLU A 119 41.18 9.27 6.34
C GLU A 119 41.89 9.23 4.99
N LYS A 120 43.05 9.86 4.97
CA LYS A 120 43.97 10.00 3.89
C LYS A 120 44.61 8.63 3.58
N GLY A 121 44.09 7.91 2.59
CA GLY A 121 44.71 6.68 2.07
C GLY A 121 45.45 6.95 0.73
N PRO A 122 46.52 6.20 0.39
CA PRO A 122 47.59 6.65 -0.49
C PRO A 122 47.27 6.46 -1.97
N GLU A 123 47.95 7.33 -2.75
CA GLU A 123 48.08 7.34 -4.20
C GLU A 123 48.46 5.96 -4.78
N GLY A 124 47.71 5.51 -5.77
CA GLY A 124 48.05 4.38 -6.62
C GLY A 124 47.82 4.73 -8.09
N ASP A 125 48.90 4.86 -8.79
CA ASP A 125 49.16 5.32 -10.16
C ASP A 125 48.77 4.23 -11.20
N ALA A 126 48.54 4.68 -12.47
CA ALA A 126 48.53 3.96 -13.76
C ALA A 126 47.34 2.99 -14.05
N ALA A 127 46.75 2.97 -15.24
CA ALA A 127 47.17 3.06 -16.60
C ALA A 127 45.98 3.11 -17.58
N ILE A 128 46.15 3.86 -18.59
CA ILE A 128 45.68 3.94 -19.98
C ILE A 128 45.10 2.64 -20.57
N GLY A 129 43.96 2.75 -21.26
CA GLY A 129 43.40 1.74 -22.15
C GLY A 129 42.44 2.36 -23.17
N GLU A 130 43.00 2.67 -24.37
CA GLU A 130 42.30 3.15 -25.56
C GLU A 130 41.53 2.04 -26.29
N GLY A 131 40.53 2.46 -27.06
CA GLY A 131 39.99 1.72 -28.20
C GLY A 131 38.55 1.25 -28.01
N SER A 132 37.61 1.45 -28.88
CA SER A 132 37.61 1.49 -30.35
C SER A 132 36.20 1.89 -30.84
N GLU A 133 36.21 2.58 -31.94
CA GLU A 133 35.15 2.99 -32.84
C GLU A 133 34.26 1.87 -33.37
N ALA A 134 33.04 2.24 -33.77
CA ALA A 134 32.39 2.10 -35.09
C ALA A 134 30.89 1.82 -34.87
N ALA A 135 29.99 2.40 -35.51
CA ALA A 135 29.61 3.00 -36.75
C ALA A 135 28.08 2.89 -36.89
N ALA A 136 27.48 4.01 -37.18
CA ALA A 136 26.47 4.33 -38.18
C ALA A 136 25.35 3.30 -38.53
N SER A 137 24.09 3.72 -38.44
CA SER A 137 23.22 3.76 -39.63
C SER A 137 22.00 4.65 -39.41
N THR A 138 21.87 5.62 -40.28
CA THR A 138 20.75 6.46 -40.68
C THR A 138 19.51 5.67 -41.01
N ASP A 139 18.32 6.15 -40.58
CA ASP A 139 17.22 6.29 -41.50
C ASP A 139 16.29 7.45 -41.12
N ALA A 140 16.10 8.32 -42.10
CA ALA A 140 15.31 9.54 -42.01
C ALA A 140 13.85 9.25 -42.38
N CYS A 141 12.90 9.69 -41.59
CA CYS A 141 11.56 9.94 -42.09
C CYS A 141 11.09 11.30 -41.58
N MET A 142 11.09 12.25 -42.52
CA MET A 142 10.50 13.59 -42.39
C MET A 142 8.99 13.46 -42.37
N THR A 143 8.31 14.02 -41.37
CA THR A 143 7.02 14.65 -41.55
C THR A 143 7.00 15.97 -40.78
N ASP A 144 6.98 17.00 -41.60
CA ASP A 144 6.80 18.41 -41.27
C ASP A 144 5.36 18.65 -40.89
N ASP A 145 5.10 19.01 -39.62
CA ASP A 145 3.89 19.67 -39.19
C ASP A 145 4.25 20.65 -38.06
N ALA A 146 4.48 21.88 -38.51
CA ALA A 146 4.77 23.02 -37.65
C ALA A 146 3.55 23.39 -36.82
N GLN A 147 3.51 22.96 -35.56
CA GLN A 147 2.60 23.47 -34.57
C GLN A 147 3.27 24.63 -33.81
N PRO A 148 2.61 25.78 -33.59
CA PRO A 148 3.23 26.95 -32.97
C PRO A 148 3.57 26.63 -31.51
N ALA A 149 4.85 26.83 -31.16
CA ALA A 149 5.34 26.75 -29.81
C ALA A 149 4.63 27.78 -28.91
N VAL A 150 3.78 27.29 -28.02
CA VAL A 150 3.35 28.03 -26.86
C VAL A 150 4.55 28.14 -25.94
N PRO A 151 4.98 29.30 -25.47
CA PRO A 151 5.98 29.41 -24.43
C PRO A 151 5.31 28.96 -23.13
N GLY A 152 5.26 27.65 -22.95
CA GLY A 152 4.81 27.01 -21.73
C GLY A 152 5.93 27.00 -20.72
N GLU A 153 5.62 27.48 -19.54
CA GLU A 153 6.28 27.21 -18.29
C GLU A 153 6.93 25.82 -18.35
N THR A 154 8.24 25.80 -18.36
CA THR A 154 8.99 24.62 -17.97
C THR A 154 8.68 24.43 -16.48
N ALA A 155 7.60 23.69 -16.20
CA ALA A 155 7.41 23.10 -14.90
C ALA A 155 8.74 22.40 -14.57
N ASP A 156 9.28 22.76 -13.44
CA ASP A 156 10.52 22.25 -12.85
C ASP A 156 10.29 20.78 -12.46
N VAL A 157 10.15 19.92 -13.48
CA VAL A 157 9.87 18.50 -13.37
C VAL A 157 11.22 17.81 -13.35
N ASP A 158 11.87 17.80 -12.22
CA ASP A 158 12.85 16.79 -11.83
C ASP A 158 13.90 17.32 -10.82
N GLN A 159 13.47 18.07 -9.84
CA GLN A 159 14.31 18.15 -8.66
C GLN A 159 14.10 16.83 -7.90
N PRO A 160 15.16 16.03 -7.68
CA PRO A 160 15.06 14.86 -6.84
C PRO A 160 14.54 15.30 -5.48
N VAL A 161 13.41 14.73 -5.09
CA VAL A 161 12.74 15.08 -3.83
C VAL A 161 13.56 14.43 -2.70
N ASP A 162 14.61 15.12 -2.25
CA ASP A 162 15.47 14.66 -1.15
C ASP A 162 14.86 15.07 0.18
N TYR A 163 13.96 14.25 0.68
CA TYR A 163 13.45 14.35 2.03
C TYR A 163 13.39 12.97 2.68
N LEU A 164 13.46 12.97 4.00
CA LEU A 164 13.30 11.76 4.79
C LEU A 164 11.85 11.64 5.27
N LEU A 165 11.41 10.40 5.43
CA LEU A 165 10.12 10.04 6.00
C LEU A 165 10.33 9.39 7.35
N HIS A 166 9.47 9.73 8.30
CA HIS A 166 9.45 9.13 9.63
C HIS A 166 8.01 9.01 10.11
N THR A 167 7.65 7.85 10.69
CA THR A 167 6.33 7.64 11.29
C THR A 167 6.23 8.41 12.59
N THR A 168 5.18 9.23 12.75
CA THR A 168 4.93 10.00 13.96
C THR A 168 4.46 9.11 15.12
N GLU A 169 4.44 9.63 16.35
CA GLU A 169 3.88 8.93 17.51
C GLU A 169 2.42 8.50 17.28
N GLN A 170 1.61 9.34 16.61
CA GLN A 170 0.23 9.00 16.25
C GLN A 170 0.15 7.91 15.19
N GLY A 171 1.09 7.91 14.23
CA GLY A 171 1.25 6.84 13.26
C GLY A 171 1.60 5.50 13.91
N GLU A 172 2.51 5.50 14.89
CA GLU A 172 2.87 4.31 15.67
C GLU A 172 1.69 3.80 16.52
N ALA A 173 0.93 4.71 17.13
CA ALA A 173 -0.27 4.34 17.89
C ALA A 173 -1.31 3.65 16.99
N ILE A 174 -1.50 4.15 15.76
CA ILE A 174 -2.36 3.50 14.76
C ILE A 174 -1.80 2.15 14.33
N LEU A 175 -0.48 2.03 14.10
CA LEU A 175 0.12 0.73 13.78
C LEU A 175 -0.15 -0.31 14.86
N ALA A 176 -0.10 0.06 16.14
CA ALA A 176 -0.42 -0.84 17.23
C ALA A 176 -1.89 -1.29 17.21
N GLU A 177 -2.83 -0.41 16.84
CA GLU A 177 -4.25 -0.77 16.69
C GLU A 177 -4.51 -1.72 15.49
N PHE A 178 -3.71 -1.57 14.44
CA PHE A 178 -3.81 -2.33 13.20
C PHE A 178 -2.77 -3.46 13.10
N ASP A 179 -2.11 -3.80 14.21
CA ASP A 179 -1.24 -4.96 14.29
C ASP A 179 -1.98 -6.24 13.88
N GLY A 180 -1.31 -7.13 13.15
CA GLY A 180 -1.92 -8.34 12.61
C GLY A 180 -2.54 -9.24 13.68
N VAL A 181 -1.89 -9.37 14.85
CA VAL A 181 -2.40 -10.17 15.98
C VAL A 181 -3.68 -9.53 16.53
N VAL A 182 -3.68 -8.22 16.77
CA VAL A 182 -4.86 -7.47 17.26
C VAL A 182 -6.02 -7.54 16.26
N ARG A 183 -5.75 -7.45 14.97
CA ARG A 183 -6.77 -7.61 13.92
C ARG A 183 -7.34 -9.01 13.89
N PHE A 184 -6.51 -10.02 14.06
CA PHE A 184 -6.94 -11.41 14.12
C PHE A 184 -7.78 -11.70 15.37
N GLU A 185 -7.40 -11.18 16.54
CA GLU A 185 -8.22 -11.27 17.76
C GLU A 185 -9.60 -10.64 17.58
N ARG A 186 -9.66 -9.46 16.95
CA ARG A 186 -10.94 -8.81 16.61
C ARG A 186 -11.77 -9.64 15.62
N LEU A 187 -11.12 -10.27 14.65
CA LEU A 187 -11.78 -11.20 13.73
C LEU A 187 -12.39 -12.36 14.52
N LEU A 188 -11.61 -13.04 15.37
CA LEU A 188 -12.10 -14.17 16.17
C LEU A 188 -13.24 -13.79 17.10
N ALA A 189 -13.21 -12.60 17.70
CA ALA A 189 -14.29 -12.12 18.57
C ALA A 189 -15.64 -11.94 17.82
N ALA A 190 -15.60 -11.77 16.50
CA ALA A 190 -16.78 -11.63 15.66
C ALA A 190 -17.20 -12.94 14.97
N GLU A 191 -16.39 -14.00 15.07
CA GLU A 191 -16.63 -15.28 14.41
C GLU A 191 -17.29 -16.30 15.33
N PRO A 192 -17.98 -17.31 14.77
CA PRO A 192 -18.55 -18.42 15.55
C PRO A 192 -17.48 -19.21 16.27
N GLU A 193 -17.83 -19.74 17.44
CA GLU A 193 -17.01 -20.68 18.16
C GLU A 193 -16.65 -21.90 17.27
N GLY A 194 -15.39 -22.31 17.30
CA GLY A 194 -14.88 -23.42 16.48
C GLY A 194 -14.26 -22.98 15.13
N TYR A 195 -14.36 -21.70 14.73
CA TYR A 195 -13.70 -21.23 13.51
C TYR A 195 -12.19 -21.01 13.68
N LEU A 196 -11.70 -20.83 14.91
CA LEU A 196 -10.28 -20.71 15.22
C LEU A 196 -9.48 -21.89 14.65
N GLU A 197 -9.94 -23.12 14.87
CA GLU A 197 -9.24 -24.32 14.38
C GLU A 197 -9.15 -24.34 12.85
N ALA A 198 -10.21 -23.92 12.16
CA ALA A 198 -10.18 -23.81 10.69
C ALA A 198 -9.20 -22.74 10.20
N TYR A 199 -9.09 -21.59 10.88
CA TYR A 199 -8.08 -20.56 10.57
C TYR A 199 -6.66 -21.10 10.77
N LEU A 200 -6.40 -21.83 11.86
CA LEU A 200 -5.09 -22.43 12.13
C LEU A 200 -4.71 -23.48 11.08
N ILE A 201 -5.66 -24.31 10.63
CA ILE A 201 -5.44 -25.28 9.53
C ILE A 201 -5.02 -24.55 8.24
N VAL A 202 -5.68 -23.44 7.92
CA VAL A 202 -5.31 -22.66 6.71
C VAL A 202 -3.93 -22.04 6.86
N LEU A 203 -3.62 -21.41 8.00
CA LEU A 203 -2.30 -20.82 8.27
C LEU A 203 -1.18 -21.86 8.19
N ASP A 204 -1.38 -23.03 8.79
CA ASP A 204 -0.42 -24.15 8.77
C ASP A 204 -0.22 -24.67 7.34
N THR A 205 -1.31 -24.82 6.57
CA THR A 205 -1.23 -25.25 5.18
C THR A 205 -0.45 -24.27 4.30
N CYS A 206 -0.48 -22.96 4.64
CA CYS A 206 0.23 -21.91 3.91
C CYS A 206 1.67 -21.65 4.41
N ALA A 207 2.14 -22.39 5.45
CA ALA A 207 3.35 -22.03 6.19
C ALA A 207 4.66 -22.30 5.42
N ASP A 208 4.74 -23.40 4.69
CA ASP A 208 6.00 -23.85 4.06
C ASP A 208 6.16 -23.28 2.63
N GLU A 209 5.66 -24.02 1.64
CA GLU A 209 5.82 -23.71 0.21
C GLU A 209 4.68 -22.87 -0.34
N GLY A 210 3.73 -22.47 0.52
CA GLY A 210 2.47 -21.87 0.12
C GLY A 210 1.43 -22.92 -0.30
N ALA A 211 0.17 -22.49 -0.41
CA ALA A 211 -0.95 -23.39 -0.67
C ALA A 211 -1.83 -22.95 -1.82
N SER A 212 -2.23 -23.87 -2.67
CA SER A 212 -3.31 -23.66 -3.64
C SER A 212 -4.68 -23.75 -2.96
N LEU A 213 -5.72 -23.20 -3.57
CA LEU A 213 -7.11 -23.36 -3.10
C LEU A 213 -7.45 -24.83 -2.85
N LYS A 214 -7.07 -25.73 -3.78
CA LYS A 214 -7.35 -27.16 -3.68
C LYS A 214 -6.66 -27.80 -2.49
N ALA A 215 -5.45 -27.39 -2.14
CA ALA A 215 -4.73 -27.89 -0.96
C ALA A 215 -5.44 -27.47 0.32
N ILE A 216 -5.87 -26.20 0.41
CA ILE A 216 -6.60 -25.66 1.56
C ILE A 216 -7.99 -26.34 1.69
N GLU A 217 -8.71 -26.55 0.58
CA GLU A 217 -9.98 -27.31 0.58
C GLU A 217 -9.80 -28.74 1.09
N ALA A 218 -8.72 -29.40 0.68
CA ALA A 218 -8.40 -30.75 1.14
C ALA A 218 -8.05 -30.79 2.63
N ALA A 219 -7.30 -29.82 3.13
CA ALA A 219 -6.95 -29.71 4.56
C ALA A 219 -8.18 -29.43 5.44
N LEU A 220 -9.15 -28.65 4.95
CA LEU A 220 -10.39 -28.35 5.65
C LEU A 220 -11.48 -29.42 5.45
N ALA A 221 -11.25 -30.46 4.63
CA ALA A 221 -12.28 -31.43 4.29
C ALA A 221 -12.83 -32.16 5.54
N GLY A 222 -14.15 -32.08 5.72
CA GLY A 222 -14.82 -32.68 6.88
C GLY A 222 -14.76 -31.86 8.18
N HIS A 223 -14.09 -30.69 8.18
CA HIS A 223 -14.07 -29.84 9.34
C HIS A 223 -15.47 -29.24 9.63
N SER A 224 -15.87 -29.23 10.91
CA SER A 224 -17.21 -28.81 11.34
C SER A 224 -17.51 -27.34 10.97
N ALA A 225 -16.51 -26.47 10.98
CA ALA A 225 -16.64 -25.05 10.60
C ALA A 225 -17.17 -24.83 9.18
N LEU A 226 -17.04 -25.81 8.28
CA LEU A 226 -17.59 -25.70 6.92
C LEU A 226 -19.13 -25.82 6.87
N THR A 227 -19.75 -26.34 7.94
CA THR A 227 -21.19 -26.62 7.97
C THR A 227 -21.93 -25.98 9.15
N ASN A 228 -21.23 -25.66 10.23
CA ASN A 228 -21.79 -25.14 11.48
C ASN A 228 -21.14 -23.82 11.89
N PRO A 229 -21.88 -22.76 12.21
CA PRO A 229 -23.35 -22.70 12.29
C PRO A 229 -24.05 -22.54 10.93
N LYS A 230 -23.29 -22.25 9.88
CA LYS A 230 -23.78 -22.12 8.50
C LYS A 230 -22.77 -22.73 7.53
N ARG A 231 -23.27 -23.08 6.35
CA ARG A 231 -22.38 -23.58 5.29
C ARG A 231 -21.47 -22.47 4.78
N VAL A 232 -20.16 -22.69 4.85
CA VAL A 232 -19.11 -21.84 4.30
C VAL A 232 -18.14 -22.72 3.49
N TYR A 233 -17.27 -22.07 2.71
CA TYR A 233 -16.26 -22.71 1.89
C TYR A 233 -14.88 -22.25 2.30
N ALA A 234 -13.83 -22.95 1.88
CA ALA A 234 -12.43 -22.59 2.19
C ALA A 234 -12.09 -21.14 1.86
N GLY A 235 -12.62 -20.62 0.74
CA GLY A 235 -12.46 -19.21 0.35
C GLY A 235 -12.93 -18.20 1.38
N TYR A 236 -13.86 -18.55 2.26
CA TYR A 236 -14.27 -17.69 3.36
C TYR A 236 -13.11 -17.45 4.33
N PHE A 237 -12.44 -18.52 4.78
CA PHE A 237 -11.31 -18.44 5.71
C PHE A 237 -10.11 -17.76 5.07
N ILE A 238 -9.82 -18.07 3.81
CA ILE A 238 -8.77 -17.43 3.01
C ILE A 238 -8.99 -15.91 2.97
N SER A 239 -10.17 -15.46 2.52
CA SER A 239 -10.48 -14.03 2.39
C SER A 239 -10.37 -13.28 3.73
N LYS A 240 -10.76 -13.91 4.83
CA LYS A 240 -10.63 -13.32 6.17
C LYS A 240 -9.18 -13.20 6.60
N LEU A 241 -8.35 -14.23 6.36
CA LEU A 241 -6.92 -14.21 6.67
C LEU A 241 -6.15 -13.21 5.79
N GLU A 242 -6.48 -13.09 4.51
CA GLU A 242 -5.94 -12.05 3.64
C GLU A 242 -6.31 -10.65 4.16
N HIS A 243 -7.57 -10.46 4.57
CA HIS A 243 -8.04 -9.19 5.10
C HIS A 243 -7.29 -8.76 6.36
N VAL A 244 -6.94 -9.67 7.25
CA VAL A 244 -6.12 -9.35 8.44
C VAL A 244 -4.62 -9.34 8.14
N GLY A 245 -4.21 -9.68 6.91
CA GLY A 245 -2.81 -9.69 6.51
C GLY A 245 -2.04 -10.91 6.98
N ALA A 246 -2.71 -11.97 7.40
CA ALA A 246 -2.06 -13.18 7.90
C ALA A 246 -1.51 -14.08 6.78
N ILE A 247 -2.13 -14.04 5.61
CA ILE A 247 -1.66 -14.68 4.38
C ILE A 247 -1.69 -13.68 3.23
N ALA A 248 -0.88 -13.92 2.20
CA ALA A 248 -0.86 -13.13 0.98
C ALA A 248 -0.77 -14.04 -0.24
N TRP A 249 -1.43 -13.64 -1.33
CA TRP A 249 -1.33 -14.32 -2.62
C TRP A 249 -0.13 -13.80 -3.41
N THR A 250 0.66 -14.72 -3.97
CA THR A 250 1.67 -14.45 -5.01
C THR A 250 1.44 -15.39 -6.20
N ASP A 251 2.02 -16.56 -6.19
CA ASP A 251 1.76 -17.72 -7.04
C ASP A 251 0.89 -18.77 -6.32
N ALA A 252 0.88 -18.69 -4.98
CA ALA A 252 0.07 -19.44 -4.05
C ALA A 252 -0.25 -18.53 -2.84
N TRP A 253 -1.06 -18.98 -1.88
CA TRP A 253 -1.22 -18.31 -0.59
C TRP A 253 -0.06 -18.70 0.33
N HIS A 254 0.71 -17.70 0.73
CA HIS A 254 1.82 -17.84 1.65
C HIS A 254 1.49 -17.17 2.98
N ILE A 255 1.99 -17.74 4.07
CA ILE A 255 1.90 -17.11 5.38
C ILE A 255 2.80 -15.87 5.43
N THR A 256 2.30 -14.78 5.99
CA THR A 256 3.07 -13.55 6.20
C THR A 256 3.78 -13.57 7.56
N GLU A 257 4.63 -12.57 7.83
CA GLU A 257 5.20 -12.39 9.17
C GLU A 257 4.11 -12.14 10.23
N ASP A 258 3.04 -11.41 9.89
CA ASP A 258 1.89 -11.24 10.80
C ASP A 258 1.19 -12.58 11.04
N GLY A 259 1.06 -13.44 10.03
CA GLY A 259 0.52 -14.80 10.19
C GLY A 259 1.35 -15.69 11.11
N LYS A 260 2.69 -15.64 10.99
CA LYS A 260 3.61 -16.36 11.90
C LYS A 260 3.49 -15.85 13.35
N ARG A 261 3.37 -14.54 13.53
CA ARG A 261 3.17 -13.93 14.86
C ARG A 261 1.84 -14.33 15.48
N ILE A 262 0.77 -14.44 14.67
CA ILE A 262 -0.54 -14.94 15.11
C ILE A 262 -0.41 -16.37 15.64
N ILE A 263 0.24 -17.28 14.89
CA ILE A 263 0.46 -18.67 15.35
C ILE A 263 1.24 -18.67 16.66
N ALA A 264 2.33 -17.90 16.76
CA ALA A 264 3.15 -17.83 17.95
C ALA A 264 2.37 -17.28 19.17
N ALA A 265 1.53 -16.28 18.98
CA ALA A 265 0.70 -15.69 20.05
C ALA A 265 -0.37 -16.67 20.58
N LEU A 266 -0.90 -17.53 19.71
CA LEU A 266 -1.90 -18.54 20.10
C LEU A 266 -1.28 -19.79 20.76
N ALA A 267 0.03 -20.01 20.57
CA ALA A 267 0.76 -21.12 21.19
C ALA A 267 1.32 -20.78 22.57
N ALA A 268 1.31 -19.51 23.00
CA ALA A 268 1.82 -18.99 24.26
C ALA A 268 0.78 -19.08 25.38
#